data_9a50dc35768ffd07f443f34ea5fcfbd4
#
_entry.id   9a50dc35768ffd07f443f34ea5fcfbd4
#
_cell.length_a   1.000
_cell.length_b   1.000
_cell.length_c   1.000
_cell.angle_alpha   90.00
_cell.angle_beta   90.00
_cell.angle_gamma   90.00
#
_symmetry.space_group_name_H-M   'P 1'
#
loop_
_entity.id
_entity.type
_entity.pdbx_description
1 polymer ?
#
loop_
_entity_poly.entity_id
_entity_poly.type
_entity_poly.pdbx_seq_one_letter_code
_entity_poly.pdbx_strand_id
1 'polypeptide(L)'
;MYIVAKESVEGKDGYWMEFVMTDDKNQTIVGKGLFTKDDFQFHRMIVQMPGQGALEMPFNPNAARREKTEENMNEWHSVGSESISVPAGTFSCEHWRNDKRNSDTWTSDKITPVGMVKEVNPNSSMVLTKVLSDAQERITGPVKKFDMQGMMQQMQQQHQKP
;
A
#
# COMPACT_ATOMS: atom_id res chain seq x y z
N MET A 1 4.90 -0.64 7.35
CA MET A 1 4.93 -0.80 5.87
C MET A 1 6.38 -1.02 5.48
N TYR A 2 6.65 -2.01 4.61
CA TYR A 2 8.00 -2.46 4.27
C TYR A 2 8.09 -2.72 2.77
N ILE A 3 9.23 -2.38 2.15
CA ILE A 3 9.55 -2.87 0.80
C ILE A 3 10.32 -4.17 0.98
N VAL A 4 9.79 -5.25 0.43
CA VAL A 4 10.32 -6.61 0.66
C VAL A 4 10.96 -7.24 -0.56
N ALA A 5 10.61 -6.81 -1.78
CA ALA A 5 11.17 -7.33 -3.01
C ALA A 5 11.04 -6.34 -4.18
N LYS A 6 11.80 -6.59 -5.23
CA LYS A 6 11.69 -5.92 -6.53
C LYS A 6 11.26 -6.92 -7.59
N GLU A 7 10.44 -6.48 -8.53
CA GLU A 7 9.99 -7.27 -9.68
C GLU A 7 9.85 -6.33 -10.89
N SER A 8 10.27 -6.76 -12.08
CA SER A 8 10.04 -5.96 -13.28
C SER A 8 8.62 -6.15 -13.78
N VAL A 9 7.90 -5.07 -14.01
CA VAL A 9 6.52 -5.05 -14.51
C VAL A 9 6.49 -4.26 -15.80
N GLU A 10 6.27 -4.93 -16.93
CA GLU A 10 6.21 -4.31 -18.25
C GLU A 10 7.43 -3.41 -18.57
N GLY A 11 8.62 -3.84 -18.11
CA GLY A 11 9.87 -3.11 -18.31
C GLY A 11 10.12 -1.96 -17.34
N LYS A 12 9.24 -1.74 -16.37
CA LYS A 12 9.40 -0.75 -15.29
C LYS A 12 9.85 -1.41 -13.99
N ASP A 13 10.49 -0.63 -13.13
CA ASP A 13 10.83 -1.06 -11.78
C ASP A 13 9.56 -1.17 -10.91
N GLY A 14 9.23 -2.38 -10.54
CA GLY A 14 8.17 -2.68 -9.59
C GLY A 14 8.72 -3.04 -8.21
N TYR A 15 7.95 -2.69 -7.19
CA TYR A 15 8.29 -2.94 -5.79
C TYR A 15 7.14 -3.62 -5.08
N TRP A 16 7.45 -4.69 -4.36
CA TRP A 16 6.53 -5.32 -3.43
C TRP A 16 6.57 -4.59 -2.09
N MET A 17 5.47 -3.97 -1.76
CA MET A 17 5.26 -3.30 -0.48
C MET A 17 4.37 -4.16 0.41
N GLU A 18 4.90 -4.54 1.56
CA GLU A 18 4.18 -5.30 2.58
C GLU A 18 3.69 -4.38 3.69
N PHE A 19 2.47 -4.60 4.13
CA PHE A 19 1.86 -3.91 5.26
C PHE A 19 1.22 -4.93 6.21
N VAL A 20 1.25 -4.59 7.48
CA VAL A 20 0.69 -5.40 8.55
C VAL A 20 -0.40 -4.60 9.24
N MET A 21 -1.56 -5.17 9.34
CA MET A 21 -2.71 -4.59 10.02
C MET A 21 -3.15 -5.53 11.15
N THR A 22 -3.71 -4.94 12.20
CA THR A 22 -4.35 -5.69 13.28
C THR A 22 -5.83 -5.33 13.25
N ASP A 23 -6.69 -6.33 13.21
CA ASP A 23 -8.15 -6.13 13.26
C ASP A 23 -8.65 -5.91 14.71
N ASP A 24 -9.94 -5.63 14.84
CA ASP A 24 -10.62 -5.38 16.12
C ASP A 24 -10.56 -6.60 17.06
N LYS A 25 -10.25 -7.79 16.54
CA LYS A 25 -10.07 -9.04 17.31
C LYS A 25 -8.62 -9.32 17.63
N ASN A 26 -7.73 -8.32 17.43
CA ASN A 26 -6.30 -8.43 17.63
C ASN A 26 -5.63 -9.50 16.74
N GLN A 27 -6.23 -9.77 15.56
CA GLN A 27 -5.68 -10.71 14.59
C GLN A 27 -4.80 -9.96 13.59
N THR A 28 -3.66 -10.53 13.27
CA THR A 28 -2.72 -9.93 12.33
C THR A 28 -3.06 -10.34 10.90
N ILE A 29 -3.31 -9.36 10.06
CA ILE A 29 -3.48 -9.50 8.61
C ILE A 29 -2.24 -8.95 7.94
N VAL A 30 -1.65 -9.74 7.05
CA VAL A 30 -0.50 -9.30 6.23
C VAL A 30 -0.97 -9.13 4.80
N GLY A 31 -0.78 -7.93 4.27
CA GLY A 31 -1.03 -7.63 2.87
C GLY A 31 0.24 -7.24 2.17
N LYS A 32 0.37 -7.58 0.88
CA LYS A 32 1.47 -7.10 0.06
C LYS A 32 0.97 -6.73 -1.33
N GLY A 33 1.39 -5.57 -1.82
CA GLY A 33 1.04 -5.05 -3.13
C GLY A 33 2.26 -4.81 -3.99
N LEU A 34 2.15 -5.15 -5.27
CA LEU A 34 3.14 -4.81 -6.29
C LEU A 34 2.73 -3.49 -6.94
N PHE A 35 3.62 -2.51 -6.92
CA PHE A 35 3.42 -1.21 -7.57
C PHE A 35 4.64 -0.80 -8.36
N THR A 36 4.44 -0.03 -9.43
CA THR A 36 5.52 0.62 -10.19
C THR A 36 5.86 1.97 -9.57
N LYS A 37 7.16 2.31 -9.51
CA LYS A 37 7.65 3.52 -8.86
C LYS A 37 7.21 4.80 -9.59
N ASP A 38 7.26 4.80 -10.92
CA ASP A 38 7.14 6.01 -11.72
C ASP A 38 5.71 6.59 -11.74
N ASP A 39 4.72 5.70 -11.68
CA ASP A 39 3.30 6.07 -11.77
C ASP A 39 2.48 5.63 -10.55
N PHE A 40 3.12 5.01 -9.56
CA PHE A 40 2.48 4.44 -8.35
C PHE A 40 1.27 3.55 -8.68
N GLN A 41 1.32 2.89 -9.84
CA GLN A 41 0.26 1.99 -10.26
C GLN A 41 0.40 0.64 -9.55
N PHE A 42 -0.68 0.21 -8.91
CA PHE A 42 -0.78 -1.14 -8.37
C PHE A 42 -1.09 -2.15 -9.47
N HIS A 43 -0.42 -3.30 -9.42
CA HIS A 43 -0.55 -4.38 -10.40
C HIS A 43 -1.08 -5.66 -9.78
N ARG A 44 -0.69 -5.97 -8.54
CA ARG A 44 -1.07 -7.20 -7.85
C ARG A 44 -1.23 -6.94 -6.36
N MET A 45 -2.15 -7.68 -5.73
CA MET A 45 -2.35 -7.65 -4.29
C MET A 45 -2.46 -9.08 -3.74
N ILE A 46 -1.70 -9.36 -2.70
CA ILE A 46 -1.72 -10.62 -1.98
C ILE A 46 -2.09 -10.33 -0.53
N VAL A 47 -3.01 -11.11 0.05
CA VAL A 47 -3.43 -10.97 1.44
C VAL A 47 -3.33 -12.32 2.13
N GLN A 48 -2.82 -12.32 3.35
CA GLN A 48 -2.78 -13.47 4.24
C GLN A 48 -3.53 -13.15 5.53
N MET A 49 -4.60 -13.91 5.78
CA MET A 49 -5.38 -13.85 7.02
C MET A 49 -4.86 -14.90 8.03
N PRO A 50 -5.09 -14.70 9.34
CA PRO A 50 -4.73 -15.67 10.37
C PRO A 50 -5.32 -17.06 10.09
N GLY A 51 -4.48 -18.09 10.14
CA GLY A 51 -4.89 -19.48 9.91
C GLY A 51 -5.24 -19.82 8.47
N GLN A 52 -5.08 -18.88 7.53
CA GLN A 52 -5.31 -19.09 6.11
C GLN A 52 -4.02 -18.94 5.31
N GLY A 53 -3.95 -19.58 4.14
CA GLY A 53 -2.86 -19.36 3.20
C GLY A 53 -2.95 -17.99 2.54
N ALA A 54 -1.88 -17.60 1.87
CA ALA A 54 -1.85 -16.36 1.11
C ALA A 54 -2.76 -16.46 -0.13
N LEU A 55 -3.57 -15.42 -0.35
CA LEU A 55 -4.50 -15.30 -1.47
C LEU A 55 -4.14 -14.11 -2.33
N GLU A 56 -3.97 -14.33 -3.63
CA GLU A 56 -3.86 -13.23 -4.61
C GLU A 56 -5.27 -12.75 -4.95
N MET A 57 -5.53 -11.50 -4.57
CA MET A 57 -6.81 -10.85 -4.79
C MET A 57 -6.97 -10.44 -6.26
N PRO A 58 -8.17 -10.58 -6.85
CA PRO A 58 -8.43 -10.05 -8.18
C PRO A 58 -8.25 -8.53 -8.14
N PHE A 59 -7.29 -8.04 -8.88
CA PHE A 59 -7.00 -6.63 -9.01
C PHE A 59 -7.35 -6.15 -10.42
N ASN A 60 -8.18 -5.12 -10.51
CA ASN A 60 -8.48 -4.47 -11.78
C ASN A 60 -7.69 -3.15 -11.87
N PRO A 61 -6.59 -3.11 -12.63
CA PRO A 61 -5.78 -1.90 -12.75
C PRO A 61 -6.56 -0.72 -13.33
N ASN A 62 -7.59 -0.99 -14.14
CA ASN A 62 -8.42 0.07 -14.73
C ASN A 62 -9.40 0.68 -13.72
N ALA A 63 -9.83 -0.05 -12.70
CA ALA A 63 -10.65 0.49 -11.62
C ALA A 63 -9.81 1.45 -10.73
N ALA A 64 -8.60 1.05 -10.37
CA ALA A 64 -7.68 1.89 -9.63
C ALA A 64 -7.22 3.13 -10.42
N ARG A 65 -7.18 3.04 -11.75
CA ARG A 65 -6.82 4.16 -12.63
C ARG A 65 -7.93 5.22 -12.75
N ARG A 66 -9.20 4.82 -12.56
CA ARG A 66 -10.34 5.75 -12.58
C ARG A 66 -10.38 6.67 -11.35
N GLU A 67 -9.80 6.26 -10.23
CA GLU A 67 -9.68 7.10 -9.03
C GLU A 67 -8.49 8.06 -9.09
N LYS A 68 -7.50 7.78 -9.94
CA LYS A 68 -6.38 8.69 -10.26
C LYS A 68 -6.71 9.51 -11.51
N THR A 69 -7.83 10.20 -11.53
CA THR A 69 -8.09 11.21 -12.55
C THR A 69 -7.11 12.38 -12.35
N GLU A 70 -6.76 13.06 -13.44
CA GLU A 70 -5.92 14.27 -13.41
C GLU A 70 -6.42 15.31 -12.39
N GLU A 71 -7.72 15.33 -12.07
CA GLU A 71 -8.30 16.10 -10.99
C GLU A 71 -7.66 15.83 -9.62
N ASN A 72 -7.37 14.57 -9.27
CA ASN A 72 -6.79 14.24 -7.97
C ASN A 72 -5.30 14.64 -7.85
N MET A 73 -4.58 14.66 -8.95
CA MET A 73 -3.16 15.09 -8.95
C MET A 73 -3.03 16.61 -8.90
N ASN A 74 -3.95 17.35 -9.54
CA ASN A 74 -3.97 18.82 -9.53
C ASN A 74 -4.44 19.43 -8.20
N GLU A 75 -4.93 18.61 -7.27
CA GLU A 75 -5.35 19.05 -5.94
C GLU A 75 -4.18 19.21 -4.96
N TRP A 76 -3.03 18.65 -5.27
CA TRP A 76 -1.83 18.78 -4.47
C TRP A 76 -0.93 19.89 -5.01
N HIS A 77 -0.47 20.76 -4.14
CA HIS A 77 0.51 21.80 -4.48
C HIS A 77 1.69 21.76 -3.51
N SER A 78 2.84 22.16 -4.00
CA SER A 78 4.04 22.30 -3.18
C SER A 78 3.91 23.54 -2.31
N VAL A 79 4.16 23.39 -1.02
CA VAL A 79 4.26 24.47 -0.03
C VAL A 79 5.70 24.95 0.09
N GLY A 80 6.66 24.09 -0.24
CA GLY A 80 8.10 24.34 -0.19
C GLY A 80 8.86 23.23 0.50
N SER A 81 10.16 23.43 0.66
CA SER A 81 11.03 22.45 1.29
C SER A 81 11.31 22.83 2.74
N GLU A 82 11.25 21.85 3.63
CA GLU A 82 11.54 22.01 5.04
C GLU A 82 12.22 20.79 5.66
N SER A 83 12.82 20.97 6.84
CA SER A 83 13.44 19.86 7.57
C SER A 83 12.47 19.29 8.59
N ILE A 84 12.16 18.00 8.46
CA ILE A 84 11.21 17.28 9.32
C ILE A 84 11.95 16.25 10.17
N SER A 85 11.74 16.33 11.49
CA SER A 85 12.22 15.34 12.45
C SER A 85 11.09 14.37 12.82
N VAL A 86 11.37 13.08 12.62
CA VAL A 86 10.50 11.95 12.95
C VAL A 86 11.33 10.90 13.70
N PRO A 87 10.72 9.86 14.31
CA PRO A 87 11.48 8.83 15.03
C PRO A 87 12.58 8.15 14.19
N ALA A 88 12.42 8.07 12.87
CA ALA A 88 13.45 7.52 11.97
C ALA A 88 14.65 8.43 11.74
N GLY A 89 14.60 9.70 12.13
CA GLY A 89 15.64 10.69 11.93
C GLY A 89 15.12 12.02 11.41
N THR A 90 16.04 12.86 10.94
CA THR A 90 15.73 14.17 10.35
C THR A 90 15.96 14.14 8.84
N PHE A 91 14.98 14.59 8.09
CA PHE A 91 14.95 14.55 6.63
C PHE A 91 14.67 15.92 6.05
N SER A 92 15.37 16.28 4.97
CA SER A 92 14.96 17.37 4.10
C SER A 92 13.80 16.87 3.25
N CYS A 93 12.66 17.51 3.35
CA CYS A 93 11.40 17.09 2.72
C CYS A 93 10.83 18.20 1.85
N GLU A 94 10.19 17.79 0.77
CA GLU A 94 9.22 18.61 0.05
C GLU A 94 7.86 18.46 0.74
N HIS A 95 7.24 19.60 1.07
CA HIS A 95 5.92 19.65 1.70
C HIS A 95 4.85 19.85 0.62
N TRP A 96 3.90 18.94 0.58
CA TRP A 96 2.76 18.94 -0.32
C TRP A 96 1.47 19.10 0.46
N ARG A 97 0.57 19.96 -0.02
CA ARG A 97 -0.72 20.20 0.59
C ARG A 97 -1.86 19.97 -0.38
N ASN A 98 -2.92 19.34 0.12
CA ASN A 98 -4.22 19.21 -0.53
C ASN A 98 -5.28 19.94 0.29
N ASP A 99 -5.72 21.11 -0.18
CA ASP A 99 -6.66 21.95 0.56
C ASP A 99 -8.06 21.35 0.63
N LYS A 100 -8.50 20.65 -0.42
CA LYS A 100 -9.82 20.01 -0.43
C LYS A 100 -9.95 18.90 0.61
N ARG A 101 -8.88 18.15 0.80
CA ARG A 101 -8.82 17.04 1.76
C ARG A 101 -8.30 17.47 3.12
N ASN A 102 -7.84 18.70 3.25
CA ASN A 102 -7.12 19.24 4.41
C ASN A 102 -6.01 18.29 4.86
N SER A 103 -5.18 17.89 3.89
CA SER A 103 -4.11 16.90 4.08
C SER A 103 -2.77 17.48 3.72
N ASP A 104 -1.76 17.16 4.51
CA ASP A 104 -0.37 17.55 4.33
C ASP A 104 0.50 16.29 4.24
N THR A 105 1.45 16.27 3.29
CA THR A 105 2.39 15.17 3.11
C THR A 105 3.81 15.71 2.92
N TRP A 106 4.76 15.11 3.63
CA TRP A 106 6.19 15.43 3.52
C TRP A 106 6.91 14.26 2.90
N THR A 107 7.58 14.51 1.77
CA THR A 107 8.30 13.48 1.02
C THR A 107 9.79 13.81 0.94
N SER A 108 10.64 12.78 0.96
CA SER A 108 12.08 12.89 0.80
C SER A 108 12.58 11.85 -0.20
N ASP A 109 13.45 12.26 -1.11
CA ASP A 109 14.14 11.40 -2.08
C ASP A 109 15.07 10.37 -1.44
N LYS A 110 15.47 10.62 -0.18
CA LYS A 110 16.25 9.67 0.64
C LYS A 110 15.43 8.45 1.08
N ILE A 111 14.11 8.52 1.02
CA ILE A 111 13.19 7.43 1.43
C ILE A 111 12.61 6.77 0.20
N THR A 112 13.39 5.91 -0.41
CA THR A 112 12.98 5.19 -1.62
C THR A 112 12.28 3.87 -1.29
N PRO A 113 11.33 3.44 -2.13
CA PRO A 113 10.81 4.09 -3.34
C PRO A 113 9.62 5.04 -3.08
N VAL A 114 9.01 5.02 -1.90
CA VAL A 114 7.74 5.71 -1.61
C VAL A 114 7.94 7.20 -1.30
N GLY A 115 9.08 7.56 -0.72
CA GLY A 115 9.42 8.94 -0.39
C GLY A 115 8.77 9.50 0.87
N MET A 116 7.68 8.91 1.39
CA MET A 116 6.89 9.50 2.46
C MET A 116 7.59 9.44 3.82
N VAL A 117 7.72 10.60 4.45
CA VAL A 117 8.30 10.79 5.80
C VAL A 117 7.20 11.05 6.83
N LYS A 118 6.21 11.86 6.46
CA LYS A 118 5.09 12.22 7.32
C LYS A 118 3.85 12.51 6.48
N GLU A 119 2.69 12.16 6.99
CA GLU A 119 1.38 12.55 6.45
C GLU A 119 0.47 12.93 7.61
N VAL A 120 -0.34 13.97 7.41
CA VAL A 120 -1.37 14.41 8.36
C VAL A 120 -2.64 14.71 7.59
N ASN A 121 -3.75 14.16 8.04
CA ASN A 121 -5.08 14.47 7.54
C ASN A 121 -6.06 14.60 8.72
N PRO A 122 -7.31 15.05 8.52
CA PRO A 122 -8.25 15.30 9.61
C PRO A 122 -8.54 14.10 10.52
N ASN A 123 -8.37 12.88 10.01
CA ASN A 123 -8.76 11.67 10.72
C ASN A 123 -7.57 10.81 11.15
N SER A 124 -6.38 11.06 10.62
CA SER A 124 -5.20 10.24 10.91
C SER A 124 -3.90 11.01 10.70
N SER A 125 -2.84 10.49 11.30
CA SER A 125 -1.49 10.91 10.99
C SER A 125 -0.57 9.70 10.87
N MET A 126 0.41 9.80 9.99
CA MET A 126 1.42 8.78 9.77
C MET A 126 2.80 9.42 9.77
N VAL A 127 3.75 8.77 10.45
CA VAL A 127 5.14 9.20 10.50
C VAL A 127 6.07 8.02 10.25
N LEU A 128 7.19 8.29 9.62
CA LEU A 128 8.25 7.31 9.43
C LEU A 128 8.93 7.03 10.76
N THR A 129 8.79 5.80 11.26
CA THR A 129 9.34 5.43 12.56
C THR A 129 10.71 4.79 12.47
N LYS A 130 11.02 4.12 11.36
CA LYS A 130 12.30 3.44 11.14
C LYS A 130 12.53 3.17 9.66
N VAL A 131 13.77 3.23 9.22
CA VAL A 131 14.23 2.72 7.92
C VAL A 131 14.99 1.43 8.14
N LEU A 132 14.62 0.38 7.43
CA LEU A 132 15.27 -0.93 7.48
C LEU A 132 15.79 -1.28 6.10
N SER A 133 17.01 -1.75 6.02
CA SER A 133 17.63 -2.24 4.77
C SER A 133 17.46 -3.76 4.56
N ASP A 134 17.01 -4.46 5.60
CA ASP A 134 16.95 -5.92 5.70
C ASP A 134 15.54 -6.44 6.00
N ALA A 135 14.50 -5.73 5.54
CA ALA A 135 13.13 -6.12 5.75
C ALA A 135 12.87 -7.51 5.14
N GLN A 136 12.40 -8.43 5.97
CA GLN A 136 12.07 -9.80 5.57
C GLN A 136 10.59 -9.88 5.18
N GLU A 137 10.33 -10.57 4.08
CA GLU A 137 8.99 -10.90 3.63
C GLU A 137 8.29 -11.84 4.63
N ARG A 138 7.06 -11.53 5.01
CA ARG A 138 6.26 -12.35 5.93
C ARG A 138 5.39 -13.35 5.20
N ILE A 139 4.97 -13.01 3.97
CA ILE A 139 4.23 -13.92 3.10
C ILE A 139 5.23 -14.77 2.32
N THR A 140 5.63 -15.91 2.86
CA THR A 140 6.64 -16.82 2.27
C THR A 140 6.08 -18.13 1.74
N GLY A 141 4.80 -18.40 1.98
CA GLY A 141 4.12 -19.63 1.56
C GLY A 141 3.56 -19.55 0.14
N PRO A 142 2.99 -20.67 -0.37
CA PRO A 142 2.36 -20.70 -1.67
C PRO A 142 1.16 -19.75 -1.71
N VAL A 143 1.10 -18.92 -2.77
CA VAL A 143 0.01 -17.99 -3.00
C VAL A 143 -1.02 -18.66 -3.91
N LYS A 144 -2.27 -18.73 -3.45
CA LYS A 144 -3.40 -19.21 -4.25
C LYS A 144 -4.08 -18.03 -4.92
N LYS A 145 -4.54 -18.20 -6.16
CA LYS A 145 -5.40 -17.20 -6.79
C LYS A 145 -6.79 -17.25 -6.15
N PHE A 146 -7.39 -16.09 -5.91
CA PHE A 146 -8.76 -16.01 -5.42
C PHE A 146 -9.72 -16.56 -6.49
N ASP A 147 -10.42 -17.64 -6.15
CA ASP A 147 -11.42 -18.28 -7.01
C ASP A 147 -12.83 -17.76 -6.64
N MET A 148 -13.25 -16.71 -7.34
CA MET A 148 -14.59 -16.12 -7.14
C MET A 148 -15.71 -17.10 -7.55
N GLN A 149 -15.51 -17.93 -8.58
CA GLN A 149 -16.52 -18.88 -9.06
C GLN A 149 -16.72 -20.01 -8.05
N GLY A 150 -15.62 -20.56 -7.53
CA GLY A 150 -15.67 -21.60 -6.49
C GLY A 150 -16.36 -21.12 -5.22
N MET A 151 -16.11 -19.86 -4.83
CA MET A 151 -16.75 -19.26 -3.63
C MET A 151 -18.25 -19.02 -3.82
N MET A 152 -18.66 -18.56 -5.00
CA MET A 152 -20.09 -18.42 -5.32
C MET A 152 -20.82 -19.76 -5.33
N GLN A 153 -20.20 -20.81 -5.86
CA GLN A 153 -20.76 -22.16 -5.83
C GLN A 153 -20.91 -22.72 -4.40
N GLN A 154 -19.92 -22.47 -3.55
CA GLN A 154 -19.99 -22.86 -2.13
C GLN A 154 -21.11 -22.14 -1.38
N MET A 155 -21.28 -20.85 -1.62
CA MET A 155 -22.37 -20.07 -0.99
C MET A 155 -23.75 -20.56 -1.46
N GLN A 156 -23.92 -20.89 -2.74
CA GLN A 156 -25.19 -21.45 -3.25
C GLN A 156 -25.50 -22.84 -2.65
N GLN A 157 -24.52 -23.67 -2.43
CA GLN A 157 -24.70 -24.98 -1.79
C GLN A 157 -25.06 -24.89 -0.31
N GLN A 158 -24.58 -23.86 0.41
CA GLN A 158 -24.94 -23.64 1.81
C GLN A 158 -26.38 -23.13 1.99
N HIS A 159 -26.93 -22.44 0.99
CA HIS A 159 -28.32 -21.95 1.01
C HIS A 159 -29.34 -23.01 0.55
N GLN A 160 -28.89 -24.15 0.05
CA GLN A 160 -29.78 -25.27 -0.41
C GLN A 160 -29.87 -26.44 0.58
N LYS A 161 -29.25 -26.32 1.76
CA LYS A 161 -29.48 -27.31 2.82
C LYS A 161 -30.75 -26.92 3.62
N PRO A 162 -31.80 -27.77 3.62
CA PRO A 162 -33.05 -27.51 4.35
C PRO A 162 -32.86 -27.52 5.87
#